data_22a7e3c94b50d8b0b796f9fc49b9183a
#
_entry.id   22a7e3c94b50d8b0b796f9fc49b9183a
#
_cell.length_a   1.000
_cell.length_b   1.000
_cell.length_c   1.000
_cell.angle_alpha   90.00
_cell.angle_beta   90.00
_cell.angle_gamma   90.00
#
_symmetry.space_group_name_H-M   'P 1'
#
loop_
_entity.id
_entity.type
_entity.pdbx_description
1 polymer ?
#
loop_
_entity_poly.entity_id
_entity_poly.type
_entity_poly.pdbx_seq_one_letter_code
_entity_poly.pdbx_strand_id
1 'polypeptide(L)'
;MTTAITAPTVSGAPHTTGLAATVRWGISDTLTLTRRNLLAITRIPEALFFSTVQPIMFVLLFTYVFGGAIPIPGGLPYVDYLMPGIFVQTVAFGAVSTSIGLAEDLQKGLIERFRALPMSRGAVLTGRTTADVVRNVFVVIIITGVGLLVGFRPTTGVASYVAALGLILLFAYALSWGFAVIGLSAPNSETAQVMSFPILFPLTFISAAFVPVQKMPSWLQGFATYQPVSVTVSACRALMVGPAVTGNTTWFWVSRSLFWSVLLLIVLIPLAVRRYRTRT
;
A
#
# COMPACT_ATOMS: atom_id res chain seq x y z
N MET A 1 -16.23 -64.45 8.42
CA MET A 1 -15.56 -63.57 9.41
C MET A 1 -15.27 -62.22 8.73
N THR A 2 -16.14 -61.26 8.98
CA THR A 2 -16.04 -59.91 8.34
C THR A 2 -15.41 -58.97 9.40
N THR A 3 -14.15 -58.65 9.22
CA THR A 3 -13.42 -57.69 10.07
C THR A 3 -13.93 -56.28 9.77
N ALA A 4 -14.66 -55.70 10.71
CA ALA A 4 -15.06 -54.29 10.66
C ALA A 4 -13.81 -53.39 10.83
N ILE A 5 -13.47 -52.64 9.79
CA ILE A 5 -12.46 -51.62 9.84
C ILE A 5 -13.08 -50.43 10.59
N THR A 6 -12.71 -50.25 11.85
CA THR A 6 -13.04 -49.04 12.62
C THR A 6 -12.29 -47.87 12.04
N ALA A 7 -13.02 -46.88 11.47
CA ALA A 7 -12.46 -45.63 11.02
C ALA A 7 -11.83 -44.88 12.22
N PRO A 8 -10.64 -44.27 12.07
CA PRO A 8 -10.05 -43.52 13.15
C PRO A 8 -10.95 -42.33 13.49
N THR A 9 -11.32 -42.22 14.76
CA THR A 9 -11.99 -41.03 15.31
C THR A 9 -11.06 -39.87 15.17
N VAL A 10 -11.37 -38.95 14.25
CA VAL A 10 -10.72 -37.67 14.15
C VAL A 10 -11.01 -36.92 15.47
N SER A 11 -10.01 -36.87 16.35
CA SER A 11 -10.06 -36.10 17.58
C SER A 11 -10.38 -34.64 17.21
N GLY A 12 -11.57 -34.19 17.62
CA GLY A 12 -12.04 -32.83 17.36
C GLY A 12 -11.03 -31.83 17.87
N ALA A 13 -10.74 -30.81 17.05
CA ALA A 13 -9.91 -29.68 17.41
C ALA A 13 -10.41 -29.09 18.76
N PRO A 14 -9.55 -28.70 19.68
CA PRO A 14 -9.96 -28.18 20.98
C PRO A 14 -10.76 -26.88 20.76
N HIS A 15 -12.05 -26.92 21.10
CA HIS A 15 -12.92 -25.75 21.17
C HIS A 15 -12.46 -24.83 22.33
N THR A 16 -11.39 -24.08 22.12
CA THR A 16 -10.99 -23.03 23.05
C THR A 16 -11.89 -21.82 22.81
N THR A 17 -12.94 -21.69 23.62
CA THR A 17 -13.99 -20.66 23.53
C THR A 17 -13.61 -19.32 24.14
N GLY A 18 -12.33 -18.95 24.23
CA GLY A 18 -11.87 -17.67 24.77
C GLY A 18 -11.52 -16.67 23.66
N LEU A 19 -11.89 -15.39 23.84
CA LEU A 19 -11.51 -14.29 22.93
C LEU A 19 -10.00 -14.27 22.64
N ALA A 20 -9.16 -14.53 23.65
CA ALA A 20 -7.70 -14.62 23.53
C ALA A 20 -7.25 -15.74 22.56
N ALA A 21 -7.91 -16.89 22.60
CA ALA A 21 -7.62 -18.00 21.70
C ALA A 21 -8.02 -17.66 20.26
N THR A 22 -9.19 -17.08 20.04
CA THR A 22 -9.66 -16.64 18.72
C THR A 22 -8.72 -15.62 18.11
N VAL A 23 -8.23 -14.64 18.88
CA VAL A 23 -7.26 -13.65 18.42
C VAL A 23 -5.91 -14.30 18.09
N ARG A 24 -5.40 -15.20 18.93
CA ARG A 24 -4.15 -15.92 18.69
C ARG A 24 -4.20 -16.77 17.42
N TRP A 25 -5.30 -17.49 17.17
CA TRP A 25 -5.50 -18.25 15.95
C TRP A 25 -5.57 -17.32 14.73
N GLY A 26 -6.31 -16.20 14.81
CA GLY A 26 -6.37 -15.22 13.73
C GLY A 26 -5.01 -14.61 13.36
N ILE A 27 -4.15 -14.35 14.35
CA ILE A 27 -2.78 -13.87 14.11
C ILE A 27 -1.93 -14.96 13.45
N SER A 28 -2.00 -16.21 13.92
CA SER A 28 -1.26 -17.33 13.35
C SER A 28 -1.66 -17.59 11.90
N ASP A 29 -2.95 -17.56 11.59
CA ASP A 29 -3.47 -17.70 10.23
C ASP A 29 -2.97 -16.57 9.33
N THR A 30 -3.03 -15.33 9.82
CA THR A 30 -2.53 -14.14 9.10
C THR A 30 -1.05 -14.27 8.78
N LEU A 31 -0.22 -14.66 9.75
CA LEU A 31 1.23 -14.85 9.54
C LEU A 31 1.53 -15.95 8.53
N THR A 32 0.80 -17.06 8.59
CA THR A 32 0.95 -18.18 7.64
C THR A 32 0.62 -17.74 6.22
N LEU A 33 -0.47 -17.00 6.04
CA LEU A 33 -0.87 -16.47 4.74
C LEU A 33 0.06 -15.35 4.25
N THR A 34 0.53 -14.49 5.14
CA THR A 34 1.56 -13.48 4.83
C THR A 34 2.82 -14.14 4.30
N ARG A 35 3.35 -15.17 5.00
CA ARG A 35 4.52 -15.94 4.56
C ARG A 35 4.29 -16.59 3.20
N ARG A 36 3.14 -17.21 2.98
CA ARG A 36 2.78 -17.79 1.67
C ARG A 36 2.83 -16.73 0.56
N ASN A 37 2.22 -15.57 0.78
CA ASN A 37 2.18 -14.50 -0.21
C ASN A 37 3.59 -13.92 -0.48
N LEU A 38 4.42 -13.78 0.54
CA LEU A 38 5.82 -13.35 0.37
C LEU A 38 6.64 -14.37 -0.42
N LEU A 39 6.49 -15.67 -0.14
CA LEU A 39 7.14 -16.72 -0.90
C LEU A 39 6.65 -16.76 -2.37
N ALA A 40 5.40 -16.44 -2.63
CA ALA A 40 4.89 -16.32 -4.00
C ALA A 40 5.57 -15.16 -4.75
N ILE A 41 5.78 -14.01 -4.09
CA ILE A 41 6.48 -12.85 -4.66
C ILE A 41 7.94 -13.19 -4.99
N THR A 42 8.65 -13.90 -4.10
CA THR A 42 10.07 -14.27 -4.33
C THR A 42 10.25 -15.29 -5.44
N ARG A 43 9.20 -16.03 -5.80
CA ARG A 43 9.22 -17.00 -6.91
C ARG A 43 9.01 -16.36 -8.29
N ILE A 44 8.65 -15.09 -8.34
CA ILE A 44 8.48 -14.33 -9.58
C ILE A 44 9.40 -13.11 -9.51
N PRO A 45 10.72 -13.30 -9.69
CA PRO A 45 11.70 -12.22 -9.56
C PRO A 45 11.45 -11.09 -10.56
N GLU A 46 10.86 -11.39 -11.71
CA GLU A 46 10.47 -10.40 -12.71
C GLU A 46 9.47 -9.39 -12.14
N ALA A 47 8.51 -9.82 -11.35
CA ALA A 47 7.52 -8.93 -10.75
C ALA A 47 8.16 -7.97 -9.73
N LEU A 48 9.12 -8.42 -8.94
CA LEU A 48 9.92 -7.56 -8.05
C LEU A 48 10.79 -6.59 -8.84
N PHE A 49 11.44 -7.06 -9.90
CA PHE A 49 12.27 -6.24 -10.77
C PHE A 49 11.44 -5.10 -11.38
N PHE A 50 10.33 -5.42 -12.05
CA PHE A 50 9.49 -4.40 -12.67
C PHE A 50 8.84 -3.45 -11.66
N SER A 51 8.47 -3.92 -10.47
CA SER A 51 7.94 -3.05 -9.41
C SER A 51 8.97 -2.05 -8.86
N THR A 52 10.25 -2.33 -9.06
CA THR A 52 11.37 -1.48 -8.62
C THR A 52 11.88 -0.59 -9.76
N VAL A 53 11.94 -1.12 -10.98
CA VAL A 53 12.42 -0.38 -12.17
C VAL A 53 11.54 0.83 -12.46
N GLN A 54 10.21 0.70 -12.40
CA GLN A 54 9.30 1.80 -12.69
C GLN A 54 9.56 3.03 -11.79
N PRO A 55 9.60 2.94 -10.44
CA PRO A 55 9.92 4.08 -9.59
C PRO A 55 11.32 4.64 -9.84
N ILE A 56 12.32 3.80 -10.11
CA ILE A 56 13.68 4.26 -10.44
C ILE A 56 13.64 5.09 -11.72
N MET A 57 12.95 4.61 -12.75
CA MET A 57 12.77 5.36 -14.00
C MET A 57 12.08 6.71 -13.76
N PHE A 58 11.08 6.77 -12.86
CA PHE A 58 10.44 8.03 -12.49
C PHE A 58 11.42 8.97 -11.78
N VAL A 59 12.22 8.48 -10.82
CA VAL A 59 13.24 9.30 -10.15
C VAL A 59 14.20 9.89 -11.18
N LEU A 60 14.76 9.06 -12.07
CA LEU A 60 15.72 9.52 -13.08
C LEU A 60 15.08 10.49 -14.10
N LEU A 61 13.92 10.10 -14.64
CA LEU A 61 13.21 10.93 -15.63
C LEU A 61 12.87 12.29 -15.04
N PHE A 62 12.21 12.34 -13.89
CA PHE A 62 11.78 13.60 -13.30
C PHE A 62 12.97 14.44 -12.83
N THR A 63 14.00 13.84 -12.27
CA THR A 63 15.18 14.60 -11.80
C THR A 63 15.99 15.17 -12.97
N TYR A 64 16.29 14.39 -14.01
CA TYR A 64 17.19 14.83 -15.08
C TYR A 64 16.47 15.51 -16.23
N VAL A 65 15.24 15.13 -16.55
CA VAL A 65 14.48 15.75 -17.66
C VAL A 65 13.72 17.00 -17.18
N PHE A 66 13.05 16.90 -16.03
CA PHE A 66 12.18 17.97 -15.53
C PHE A 66 12.81 18.83 -14.41
N GLY A 67 13.91 18.39 -13.78
CA GLY A 67 14.53 19.07 -12.64
C GLY A 67 14.96 20.50 -12.90
N GLY A 68 15.38 20.81 -14.13
CA GLY A 68 15.72 22.18 -14.54
C GLY A 68 14.53 23.04 -14.97
N ALA A 69 13.37 22.42 -15.28
CA ALA A 69 12.21 23.11 -15.82
C ALA A 69 11.18 23.53 -14.77
N ILE A 70 11.18 22.88 -13.60
CA ILE A 70 10.20 23.12 -12.55
C ILE A 70 10.83 23.90 -11.40
N PRO A 71 10.55 25.22 -11.28
CA PRO A 71 11.04 26.00 -10.15
C PRO A 71 10.34 25.60 -8.86
N ILE A 72 11.12 25.24 -7.84
CA ILE A 72 10.61 24.85 -6.52
C ILE A 72 10.65 26.07 -5.57
N PRO A 73 9.56 26.33 -4.81
CA PRO A 73 9.56 27.34 -3.77
C PRO A 73 10.69 27.11 -2.76
N GLY A 74 11.40 28.20 -2.37
CA GLY A 74 12.49 28.11 -1.39
C GLY A 74 13.85 27.73 -1.96
N GLY A 75 14.01 27.58 -3.29
CA GLY A 75 15.30 27.30 -3.93
C GLY A 75 15.89 25.92 -3.65
N LEU A 76 15.06 24.98 -3.18
CA LEU A 76 15.49 23.61 -2.93
C LEU A 76 15.76 22.84 -4.23
N PRO A 77 16.72 21.90 -4.23
CA PRO A 77 16.89 20.98 -5.33
C PRO A 77 15.59 20.24 -5.65
N TYR A 78 15.26 20.12 -6.94
CA TYR A 78 14.04 19.46 -7.36
C TYR A 78 13.95 18.02 -6.86
N VAL A 79 15.07 17.31 -6.75
CA VAL A 79 15.13 15.94 -6.23
C VAL A 79 14.62 15.84 -4.79
N ASP A 80 14.92 16.84 -3.95
CA ASP A 80 14.46 16.84 -2.55
C ASP A 80 12.94 17.09 -2.46
N TYR A 81 12.41 17.87 -3.39
CA TYR A 81 10.96 18.06 -3.53
C TYR A 81 10.26 16.78 -4.05
N LEU A 82 10.87 16.11 -5.01
CA LEU A 82 10.32 15.00 -5.75
C LEU A 82 10.26 13.71 -4.93
N MET A 83 11.33 13.36 -4.20
CA MET A 83 11.49 12.06 -3.57
C MET A 83 10.34 11.65 -2.63
N PRO A 84 9.82 12.52 -1.74
CA PRO A 84 8.65 12.18 -0.93
C PRO A 84 7.41 11.83 -1.78
N GLY A 85 7.25 12.50 -2.93
CA GLY A 85 6.20 12.19 -3.91
C GLY A 85 6.36 10.81 -4.54
N ILE A 86 7.57 10.48 -4.97
CA ILE A 86 7.88 9.15 -5.56
C ILE A 86 7.65 8.03 -4.55
N PHE A 87 8.02 8.20 -3.28
CA PHE A 87 7.74 7.19 -2.25
C PHE A 87 6.24 6.91 -2.13
N VAL A 88 5.42 7.94 -1.99
CA VAL A 88 3.96 7.78 -1.85
C VAL A 88 3.33 7.22 -3.13
N GLN A 89 3.77 7.69 -4.30
CA GLN A 89 3.32 7.15 -5.58
C GLN A 89 3.65 5.66 -5.71
N THR A 90 4.87 5.28 -5.39
CA THR A 90 5.33 3.88 -5.51
C THR A 90 4.46 2.93 -4.69
N VAL A 91 4.17 3.28 -3.44
CA VAL A 91 3.33 2.43 -2.59
C VAL A 91 1.88 2.44 -3.05
N ALA A 92 1.40 3.55 -3.63
CA ALA A 92 0.06 3.62 -4.20
C ALA A 92 -0.09 2.70 -5.43
N PHE A 93 0.89 2.70 -6.34
CA PHE A 93 0.95 1.74 -7.45
C PHE A 93 1.13 0.31 -6.96
N GLY A 94 1.93 0.13 -5.91
CA GLY A 94 2.08 -1.17 -5.24
C GLY A 94 0.77 -1.78 -4.76
N ALA A 95 -0.19 -0.96 -4.31
CA ALA A 95 -1.49 -1.44 -3.85
C ALA A 95 -2.35 -2.08 -4.97
N VAL A 96 -2.12 -1.74 -6.25
CA VAL A 96 -2.80 -2.38 -7.38
C VAL A 96 -2.55 -3.89 -7.41
N SER A 97 -1.37 -4.35 -6.99
CA SER A 97 -1.08 -5.79 -6.94
C SER A 97 -1.96 -6.55 -5.93
N THR A 98 -2.49 -5.86 -4.92
CA THR A 98 -3.51 -6.43 -4.02
C THR A 98 -4.78 -6.77 -4.81
N SER A 99 -5.26 -5.86 -5.68
CA SER A 99 -6.47 -6.10 -6.46
C SER A 99 -6.29 -7.23 -7.46
N ILE A 100 -5.18 -7.23 -8.19
CA ILE A 100 -4.85 -8.26 -9.18
C ILE A 100 -4.77 -9.63 -8.52
N GLY A 101 -4.00 -9.74 -7.44
CA GLY A 101 -3.79 -11.03 -6.80
C GLY A 101 -5.00 -11.57 -6.06
N LEU A 102 -5.91 -10.72 -5.53
CA LEU A 102 -7.17 -11.21 -4.98
C LEU A 102 -8.12 -11.69 -6.06
N ALA A 103 -8.19 -11.00 -7.20
CA ALA A 103 -8.96 -11.45 -8.36
C ALA A 103 -8.43 -12.79 -8.90
N GLU A 104 -7.11 -12.95 -8.92
CA GLU A 104 -6.46 -14.21 -9.32
C GLU A 104 -6.72 -15.36 -8.34
N ASP A 105 -6.64 -15.09 -7.02
CA ASP A 105 -6.96 -16.07 -5.98
C ASP A 105 -8.45 -16.51 -6.06
N LEU A 106 -9.37 -15.61 -6.43
CA LEU A 106 -10.77 -15.92 -6.72
C LEU A 106 -10.91 -16.82 -7.94
N GLN A 107 -10.27 -16.46 -9.07
CA GLN A 107 -10.32 -17.27 -10.29
C GLN A 107 -9.80 -18.71 -10.09
N LYS A 108 -8.75 -18.87 -9.29
CA LYS A 108 -8.16 -20.19 -8.98
C LYS A 108 -8.96 -20.99 -7.94
N GLY A 109 -10.09 -20.48 -7.45
CA GLY A 109 -10.90 -21.14 -6.41
C GLY A 109 -10.17 -21.28 -5.07
N LEU A 110 -9.07 -20.52 -4.85
CA LEU A 110 -8.30 -20.62 -3.62
C LEU A 110 -9.10 -20.10 -2.42
N ILE A 111 -9.94 -19.10 -2.64
CA ILE A 111 -10.79 -18.53 -1.58
C ILE A 111 -11.81 -19.55 -1.09
N GLU A 112 -12.39 -20.35 -1.97
CA GLU A 112 -13.32 -21.44 -1.60
C GLU A 112 -12.61 -22.51 -0.78
N ARG A 113 -11.39 -22.88 -1.17
CA ARG A 113 -10.56 -23.83 -0.40
C ARG A 113 -10.23 -23.30 1.00
N PHE A 114 -9.90 -22.00 1.13
CA PHE A 114 -9.65 -21.39 2.45
C PHE A 114 -10.90 -21.35 3.32
N ARG A 115 -12.09 -21.22 2.74
CA ARG A 115 -13.37 -21.26 3.48
C ARG A 115 -13.71 -22.63 4.03
N ALA A 116 -13.24 -23.68 3.37
CA ALA A 116 -13.41 -25.05 3.86
C ALA A 116 -12.46 -25.37 5.05
N LEU A 117 -11.44 -24.55 5.28
CA LEU A 117 -10.53 -24.69 6.40
C LEU A 117 -11.05 -23.96 7.66
N PRO A 118 -10.74 -24.43 8.86
CA PRO A 118 -11.11 -23.76 10.12
C PRO A 118 -10.23 -22.52 10.37
N MET A 119 -10.25 -21.56 9.42
CA MET A 119 -9.45 -20.33 9.45
C MET A 119 -10.33 -19.10 9.67
N SER A 120 -9.75 -18.04 10.26
CA SER A 120 -10.46 -16.78 10.38
C SER A 120 -10.70 -16.15 9.00
N ARG A 121 -11.95 -15.76 8.74
CA ARG A 121 -12.37 -15.20 7.43
C ARG A 121 -11.63 -13.92 7.02
N GLY A 122 -11.12 -13.17 8.01
CA GLY A 122 -10.33 -11.97 7.75
C GLY A 122 -8.85 -12.24 7.46
N ALA A 123 -8.33 -13.43 7.84
CA ALA A 123 -6.91 -13.74 7.74
C ALA A 123 -6.40 -13.73 6.29
N VAL A 124 -7.24 -14.09 5.32
CA VAL A 124 -6.88 -14.06 3.89
C VAL A 124 -6.59 -12.64 3.43
N LEU A 125 -7.48 -11.69 3.76
CA LEU A 125 -7.33 -10.28 3.38
C LEU A 125 -6.18 -9.62 4.15
N THR A 126 -6.13 -9.80 5.47
CA THR A 126 -5.05 -9.24 6.29
C THR A 126 -3.69 -9.83 5.94
N GLY A 127 -3.61 -11.13 5.66
CA GLY A 127 -2.37 -11.78 5.23
C GLY A 127 -1.87 -11.25 3.89
N ARG A 128 -2.76 -10.92 2.97
CA ARG A 128 -2.41 -10.31 1.67
C ARG A 128 -1.93 -8.88 1.85
N THR A 129 -2.71 -8.03 2.49
CA THR A 129 -2.37 -6.62 2.70
C THR A 129 -1.11 -6.45 3.55
N THR A 130 -0.86 -7.33 4.52
CA THR A 130 0.39 -7.34 5.30
C THR A 130 1.59 -7.75 4.45
N ALA A 131 1.45 -8.74 3.56
CA ALA A 131 2.51 -9.10 2.62
C ALA A 131 2.88 -7.94 1.68
N ASP A 132 1.88 -7.16 1.25
CA ASP A 132 2.11 -5.97 0.43
C ASP A 132 2.87 -4.87 1.21
N VAL A 133 2.59 -4.68 2.51
CA VAL A 133 3.37 -3.77 3.36
C VAL A 133 4.84 -4.20 3.42
N VAL A 134 5.11 -5.48 3.66
CA VAL A 134 6.49 -6.01 3.70
C VAL A 134 7.21 -5.79 2.37
N ARG A 135 6.53 -6.06 1.25
CA ARG A 135 7.08 -5.75 -0.09
C ARG A 135 7.37 -4.26 -0.25
N ASN A 136 6.45 -3.39 0.18
CA ASN A 136 6.62 -1.94 0.08
C ASN A 136 7.80 -1.44 0.93
N VAL A 137 8.07 -2.03 2.11
CA VAL A 137 9.28 -1.75 2.89
C VAL A 137 10.54 -1.99 2.05
N PHE A 138 10.62 -3.15 1.38
CA PHE A 138 11.75 -3.49 0.53
C PHE A 138 11.93 -2.49 -0.63
N VAL A 139 10.85 -2.18 -1.34
CA VAL A 139 10.88 -1.23 -2.46
C VAL A 139 11.28 0.18 -1.99
N VAL A 140 10.75 0.65 -0.86
CA VAL A 140 11.07 1.96 -0.29
C VAL A 140 12.56 2.05 0.10
N ILE A 141 13.14 0.98 0.66
CA ILE A 141 14.57 0.92 0.97
C ILE A 141 15.41 1.08 -0.31
N ILE A 142 15.07 0.37 -1.37
CA ILE A 142 15.78 0.47 -2.65
C ILE A 142 15.69 1.89 -3.20
N ILE A 143 14.47 2.47 -3.24
CA ILE A 143 14.26 3.82 -3.77
C ILE A 143 14.96 4.87 -2.90
N THR A 144 15.05 4.67 -1.58
CA THR A 144 15.87 5.50 -0.69
C THR A 144 17.32 5.48 -1.15
N GLY A 145 17.88 4.29 -1.39
CA GLY A 145 19.25 4.15 -1.89
C GLY A 145 19.47 4.87 -3.22
N VAL A 146 18.57 4.68 -4.18
CA VAL A 146 18.61 5.36 -5.48
C VAL A 146 18.50 6.88 -5.31
N GLY A 147 17.57 7.35 -4.48
CA GLY A 147 17.42 8.77 -4.19
C GLY A 147 18.70 9.39 -3.65
N LEU A 148 19.36 8.74 -2.69
CA LEU A 148 20.63 9.20 -2.13
C LEU A 148 21.75 9.25 -3.19
N LEU A 149 21.79 8.31 -4.12
CA LEU A 149 22.73 8.30 -5.25
C LEU A 149 22.46 9.45 -6.25
N VAL A 150 21.20 9.77 -6.49
CA VAL A 150 20.79 10.86 -7.41
C VAL A 150 20.95 12.24 -6.76
N GLY A 151 21.23 12.31 -5.44
CA GLY A 151 21.49 13.56 -4.74
C GLY A 151 20.40 13.99 -3.76
N PHE A 152 19.42 13.16 -3.46
CA PHE A 152 18.45 13.40 -2.40
C PHE A 152 19.17 13.54 -1.05
N ARG A 153 18.87 14.61 -0.33
CA ARG A 153 19.47 14.88 0.99
C ARG A 153 18.39 15.26 1.99
N PRO A 154 17.91 14.26 2.80
CA PRO A 154 16.99 14.58 3.90
C PRO A 154 17.68 15.56 4.86
N THR A 155 17.04 16.70 5.12
CA THR A 155 17.58 17.76 5.98
C THR A 155 17.12 17.62 7.42
N THR A 156 16.14 16.74 7.66
CA THR A 156 15.62 16.45 9.00
C THR A 156 16.37 15.27 9.64
N GLY A 157 16.23 15.12 10.94
CA GLY A 157 16.87 14.02 11.66
C GLY A 157 16.31 12.63 11.26
N VAL A 158 17.08 11.59 11.58
CA VAL A 158 16.74 10.17 11.28
C VAL A 158 15.38 9.80 11.84
N ALA A 159 15.01 10.26 13.02
CA ALA A 159 13.70 9.99 13.63
C ALA A 159 12.54 10.51 12.77
N SER A 160 12.65 11.72 12.22
CA SER A 160 11.64 12.29 11.32
C SER A 160 11.55 11.54 10.01
N TYR A 161 12.69 11.08 9.48
CA TYR A 161 12.74 10.27 8.27
C TYR A 161 12.03 8.92 8.49
N VAL A 162 12.32 8.23 9.58
CA VAL A 162 11.67 6.96 9.96
C VAL A 162 10.17 7.16 10.18
N ALA A 163 9.77 8.27 10.82
CA ALA A 163 8.35 8.61 10.98
C ALA A 163 7.65 8.83 9.62
N ALA A 164 8.32 9.44 8.64
CA ALA A 164 7.79 9.57 7.29
C ALA A 164 7.60 8.21 6.61
N LEU A 165 8.57 7.30 6.74
CA LEU A 165 8.45 5.93 6.23
C LEU A 165 7.28 5.19 6.89
N GLY A 166 7.11 5.30 8.20
CA GLY A 166 5.98 4.73 8.92
C GLY A 166 4.63 5.26 8.40
N LEU A 167 4.55 6.56 8.12
CA LEU A 167 3.35 7.19 7.57
C LEU A 167 3.04 6.69 6.15
N ILE A 168 4.07 6.55 5.30
CA ILE A 168 3.95 5.99 3.95
C ILE A 168 3.41 4.55 4.01
N LEU A 169 3.95 3.72 4.91
CA LEU A 169 3.53 2.32 5.04
C LEU A 169 2.11 2.19 5.60
N LEU A 170 1.72 3.07 6.54
CA LEU A 170 0.34 3.13 7.04
C LEU A 170 -0.63 3.50 5.91
N PHE A 171 -0.28 4.49 5.10
CA PHE A 171 -1.08 4.91 3.95
C PHE A 171 -1.15 3.81 2.88
N ALA A 172 -0.02 3.13 2.60
CA ALA A 172 0.04 1.97 1.71
C ALA A 172 -0.90 0.86 2.17
N TYR A 173 -0.91 0.56 3.47
CA TYR A 173 -1.81 -0.42 4.07
C TYR A 173 -3.28 -0.04 3.87
N ALA A 174 -3.61 1.24 4.11
CA ALA A 174 -4.97 1.74 3.88
C ALA A 174 -5.41 1.62 2.41
N LEU A 175 -4.53 1.98 1.47
CA LEU A 175 -4.80 1.82 0.04
C LEU A 175 -4.96 0.36 -0.37
N SER A 176 -4.15 -0.55 0.16
CA SER A 176 -4.25 -1.99 -0.14
C SER A 176 -5.65 -2.54 0.20
N TRP A 177 -6.30 -2.06 1.27
CA TRP A 177 -7.69 -2.42 1.56
C TRP A 177 -8.68 -1.88 0.53
N GLY A 178 -8.46 -0.67 0.01
CA GLY A 178 -9.26 -0.12 -1.08
C GLY A 178 -9.15 -0.94 -2.36
N PHE A 179 -7.92 -1.27 -2.73
CA PHE A 179 -7.65 -2.11 -3.91
C PHE A 179 -8.09 -3.57 -3.69
N ALA A 180 -8.14 -4.05 -2.44
CA ALA A 180 -8.76 -5.34 -2.13
C ALA A 180 -10.26 -5.35 -2.47
N VAL A 181 -10.99 -4.25 -2.23
CA VAL A 181 -12.41 -4.14 -2.65
C VAL A 181 -12.55 -4.24 -4.16
N ILE A 182 -11.65 -3.59 -4.92
CA ILE A 182 -11.65 -3.67 -6.40
C ILE A 182 -11.39 -5.11 -6.85
N GLY A 183 -10.35 -5.76 -6.32
CA GLY A 183 -10.00 -7.14 -6.65
C GLY A 183 -11.12 -8.13 -6.34
N LEU A 184 -11.80 -7.95 -5.20
CA LEU A 184 -12.98 -8.73 -4.85
C LEU A 184 -14.19 -8.43 -5.75
N SER A 185 -14.24 -7.31 -6.45
CA SER A 185 -15.35 -6.91 -7.33
C SER A 185 -15.09 -7.28 -8.80
N ALA A 186 -13.85 -7.46 -9.20
CA ALA A 186 -13.47 -7.78 -10.56
C ALA A 186 -13.74 -9.27 -10.90
N PRO A 187 -14.15 -9.62 -12.12
CA PRO A 187 -14.35 -10.99 -12.55
C PRO A 187 -13.02 -11.75 -12.76
N ASN A 188 -11.95 -11.04 -13.10
CA ASN A 188 -10.62 -11.59 -13.36
C ASN A 188 -9.51 -10.58 -13.03
N SER A 189 -8.26 -11.04 -13.04
CA SER A 189 -7.08 -10.22 -12.72
C SER A 189 -6.86 -9.07 -13.71
N GLU A 190 -7.14 -9.27 -14.99
CA GLU A 190 -7.03 -8.24 -16.03
C GLU A 190 -8.05 -7.12 -15.78
N THR A 191 -9.32 -7.47 -15.53
CA THR A 191 -10.35 -6.47 -15.20
C THR A 191 -10.02 -5.76 -13.89
N ALA A 192 -9.46 -6.45 -12.88
CA ALA A 192 -9.04 -5.83 -11.63
C ALA A 192 -7.97 -4.76 -11.86
N GLN A 193 -7.01 -5.04 -12.77
CA GLN A 193 -6.00 -4.09 -13.18
C GLN A 193 -6.61 -2.88 -13.89
N VAL A 194 -7.46 -3.11 -14.89
CA VAL A 194 -8.12 -2.03 -15.66
C VAL A 194 -8.99 -1.15 -14.76
N MET A 195 -9.72 -1.73 -13.81
CA MET A 195 -10.54 -0.96 -12.84
C MET A 195 -9.70 -0.14 -11.86
N SER A 196 -8.47 -0.54 -11.59
CA SER A 196 -7.58 0.12 -10.63
C SER A 196 -7.00 1.42 -11.18
N PHE A 197 -6.66 1.48 -12.46
CA PHE A 197 -5.96 2.62 -13.07
C PHE A 197 -6.78 3.92 -13.11
N PRO A 198 -8.07 3.94 -13.48
CA PRO A 198 -8.88 5.17 -13.49
C PRO A 198 -8.99 5.85 -12.12
N ILE A 199 -8.81 5.10 -11.04
CA ILE A 199 -8.79 5.63 -9.68
C ILE A 199 -7.38 6.12 -9.31
N LEU A 200 -6.38 5.30 -9.61
CA LEU A 200 -5.00 5.55 -9.18
C LEU A 200 -4.35 6.72 -9.92
N PHE A 201 -4.54 6.82 -11.25
CA PHE A 201 -3.90 7.85 -12.06
C PHE A 201 -4.32 9.26 -11.63
N PRO A 202 -5.60 9.61 -11.53
CA PRO A 202 -5.98 10.94 -11.05
C PRO A 202 -5.47 11.23 -9.64
N LEU A 203 -5.56 10.25 -8.73
CA LEU A 203 -5.09 10.44 -7.35
C LEU A 203 -3.59 10.71 -7.26
N THR A 204 -2.78 10.08 -8.11
CA THR A 204 -1.32 10.24 -8.05
C THR A 204 -0.83 11.43 -8.89
N PHE A 205 -1.36 11.62 -10.10
CA PHE A 205 -0.89 12.67 -11.00
C PHE A 205 -1.52 14.05 -10.72
N ILE A 206 -2.76 14.09 -10.23
CA ILE A 206 -3.36 15.34 -9.72
C ILE A 206 -3.03 15.47 -8.22
N SER A 207 -1.75 15.46 -7.90
CA SER A 207 -1.27 15.55 -6.51
C SER A 207 -0.04 16.45 -6.41
N ALA A 208 0.34 16.78 -5.19
CA ALA A 208 1.56 17.50 -4.89
C ALA A 208 2.85 16.66 -5.09
N ALA A 209 2.76 15.46 -5.69
CA ALA A 209 3.90 14.55 -5.81
C ALA A 209 5.00 15.11 -6.71
N PHE A 210 4.65 15.56 -7.91
CA PHE A 210 5.59 15.94 -8.97
C PHE A 210 5.74 17.44 -9.16
N VAL A 211 4.65 18.18 -9.00
CA VAL A 211 4.57 19.61 -9.30
C VAL A 211 3.93 20.35 -8.13
N PRO A 212 4.41 21.53 -7.74
CA PRO A 212 3.76 22.37 -6.75
C PRO A 212 2.31 22.68 -7.14
N VAL A 213 1.36 22.47 -6.21
CA VAL A 213 -0.07 22.64 -6.47
C VAL A 213 -0.42 24.05 -6.97
N GLN A 214 0.36 25.06 -6.53
CA GLN A 214 0.20 26.45 -6.96
C GLN A 214 0.41 26.69 -8.47
N LYS A 215 1.05 25.74 -9.16
CA LYS A 215 1.25 25.78 -10.61
C LYS A 215 0.11 25.14 -11.40
N MET A 216 -0.84 24.50 -10.70
CA MET A 216 -2.02 23.88 -11.32
C MET A 216 -3.12 24.94 -11.57
N PRO A 217 -4.08 24.68 -12.49
CA PRO A 217 -5.25 25.53 -12.66
C PRO A 217 -6.04 25.69 -11.35
N SER A 218 -6.57 26.87 -11.10
CA SER A 218 -7.21 27.24 -9.81
C SER A 218 -8.34 26.30 -9.38
N TRP A 219 -9.14 25.82 -10.33
CA TRP A 219 -10.25 24.89 -10.08
C TRP A 219 -9.76 23.50 -9.58
N LEU A 220 -8.51 23.13 -9.90
CA LEU A 220 -7.92 21.85 -9.52
C LEU A 220 -7.16 21.91 -8.20
N GLN A 221 -6.69 23.10 -7.80
CA GLN A 221 -5.83 23.29 -6.62
C GLN A 221 -6.47 22.80 -5.32
N GLY A 222 -7.78 23.00 -5.15
CA GLY A 222 -8.51 22.54 -3.96
C GLY A 222 -8.46 21.02 -3.81
N PHE A 223 -8.79 20.30 -4.87
CA PHE A 223 -8.68 18.84 -4.87
C PHE A 223 -7.24 18.38 -4.70
N ALA A 224 -6.32 18.94 -5.51
CA ALA A 224 -4.90 18.59 -5.48
C ALA A 224 -4.23 18.84 -4.12
N THR A 225 -4.71 19.78 -3.32
CA THR A 225 -4.15 20.08 -1.99
C THR A 225 -4.62 19.09 -0.92
N TYR A 226 -5.92 18.76 -0.90
CA TYR A 226 -6.53 18.08 0.25
C TYR A 226 -6.83 16.60 0.03
N GLN A 227 -6.64 16.08 -1.17
CA GLN A 227 -6.83 14.66 -1.43
C GLN A 227 -5.75 13.80 -0.69
N PRO A 228 -6.06 12.55 -0.32
CA PRO A 228 -5.24 11.75 0.60
C PRO A 228 -3.79 11.55 0.16
N VAL A 229 -3.54 11.38 -1.15
CA VAL A 229 -2.16 11.21 -1.68
C VAL A 229 -1.36 12.49 -1.48
N SER A 230 -1.90 13.66 -1.84
CA SER A 230 -1.20 14.94 -1.68
C SER A 230 -0.90 15.29 -0.23
N VAL A 231 -1.87 15.04 0.65
CA VAL A 231 -1.69 15.27 2.09
C VAL A 231 -0.58 14.39 2.64
N THR A 232 -0.53 13.12 2.22
CA THR A 232 0.54 12.20 2.64
C THR A 232 1.89 12.61 2.06
N VAL A 233 1.95 13.02 0.78
CA VAL A 233 3.17 13.57 0.16
C VAL A 233 3.67 14.80 0.92
N SER A 234 2.77 15.73 1.24
CA SER A 234 3.13 16.96 1.98
C SER A 234 3.60 16.65 3.40
N ALA A 235 2.98 15.68 4.08
CA ALA A 235 3.43 15.22 5.39
C ALA A 235 4.83 14.59 5.32
N CYS A 236 5.08 13.71 4.36
CA CYS A 236 6.38 13.10 4.16
C CYS A 236 7.44 14.14 3.79
N ARG A 237 7.09 15.11 2.93
CA ARG A 237 7.98 16.21 2.57
C ARG A 237 8.34 17.08 3.77
N ALA A 238 7.37 17.44 4.60
CA ALA A 238 7.62 18.20 5.83
C ALA A 238 8.48 17.41 6.83
N LEU A 239 8.33 16.09 6.90
CA LEU A 239 9.13 15.22 7.76
C LEU A 239 10.53 14.94 7.22
N MET A 240 10.75 14.89 5.90
CA MET A 240 12.04 14.54 5.29
C MET A 240 12.90 15.76 4.95
N VAL A 241 12.24 16.85 4.51
CA VAL A 241 12.93 18.04 3.97
C VAL A 241 12.67 19.29 4.82
N GLY A 242 11.59 19.28 5.59
CA GLY A 242 11.23 20.38 6.48
C GLY A 242 9.93 21.11 6.07
N PRO A 243 9.30 21.83 7.01
CA PRO A 243 8.00 22.46 6.81
C PRO A 243 8.02 23.67 5.86
N ALA A 244 9.16 24.29 5.66
CA ALA A 244 9.29 25.51 4.82
C ALA A 244 8.80 25.27 3.38
N VAL A 245 8.91 24.04 2.88
CA VAL A 245 8.53 23.66 1.50
C VAL A 245 7.02 23.47 1.36
N THR A 246 6.32 23.21 2.44
CA THR A 246 4.90 22.83 2.43
C THR A 246 3.94 23.95 2.82
N GLY A 247 4.47 25.10 3.24
CA GLY A 247 3.69 26.29 3.61
C GLY A 247 2.91 26.19 4.93
N ASN A 248 2.98 25.03 5.61
CA ASN A 248 2.32 24.79 6.90
C ASN A 248 3.22 23.97 7.82
N THR A 249 2.85 23.89 9.11
CA THR A 249 3.60 23.11 10.10
C THR A 249 3.62 21.62 9.76
N THR A 250 4.68 20.93 10.15
CA THR A 250 4.77 19.46 9.98
C THR A 250 3.58 18.76 10.61
N TRP A 251 3.15 19.17 11.81
CA TRP A 251 2.01 18.58 12.50
C TRP A 251 0.69 18.73 11.74
N PHE A 252 0.49 19.84 11.06
CA PHE A 252 -0.69 20.09 10.24
C PHE A 252 -0.87 19.02 9.14
N TRP A 253 0.21 18.68 8.44
CA TRP A 253 0.16 17.68 7.38
C TRP A 253 0.13 16.25 7.92
N VAL A 254 0.91 15.96 8.96
CA VAL A 254 0.96 14.63 9.59
C VAL A 254 -0.39 14.24 10.17
N SER A 255 -1.03 15.13 10.92
CA SER A 255 -2.35 14.86 11.51
C SER A 255 -3.42 14.59 10.43
N ARG A 256 -3.39 15.31 9.33
CA ARG A 256 -4.31 15.09 8.20
C ARG A 256 -4.02 13.79 7.45
N SER A 257 -2.75 13.44 7.27
CA SER A 257 -2.39 12.17 6.65
C SER A 257 -2.80 10.98 7.52
N LEU A 258 -2.60 11.08 8.84
CA LEU A 258 -3.10 10.09 9.79
C LEU A 258 -4.63 10.00 9.74
N PHE A 259 -5.32 11.14 9.75
CA PHE A 259 -6.79 11.19 9.63
C PHE A 259 -7.28 10.47 8.37
N TRP A 260 -6.71 10.78 7.19
CA TRP A 260 -7.07 10.12 5.95
C TRP A 260 -6.78 8.62 5.97
N SER A 261 -5.59 8.22 6.47
CA SER A 261 -5.22 6.80 6.55
C SER A 261 -6.16 6.02 7.47
N VAL A 262 -6.48 6.57 8.64
CA VAL A 262 -7.41 5.94 9.60
C VAL A 262 -8.83 5.91 9.05
N LEU A 263 -9.31 7.01 8.45
CA LEU A 263 -10.63 7.07 7.82
C LEU A 263 -10.79 6.02 6.73
N LEU A 264 -9.79 5.91 5.84
CA LEU A 264 -9.77 4.88 4.79
C LEU A 264 -9.81 3.48 5.39
N LEU A 265 -9.05 3.20 6.45
CA LEU A 265 -9.07 1.89 7.11
C LEU A 265 -10.44 1.59 7.74
N ILE A 266 -11.03 2.56 8.44
CA ILE A 266 -12.36 2.40 9.08
C ILE A 266 -13.45 2.11 8.04
N VAL A 267 -13.36 2.72 6.85
CA VAL A 267 -14.36 2.54 5.78
C VAL A 267 -14.08 1.29 4.95
N LEU A 268 -12.82 1.08 4.54
CA LEU A 268 -12.46 0.09 3.54
C LEU A 268 -12.32 -1.32 4.12
N ILE A 269 -11.90 -1.47 5.39
CA ILE A 269 -11.82 -2.81 6.02
C ILE A 269 -13.21 -3.46 6.10
N PRO A 270 -14.25 -2.83 6.69
CA PRO A 270 -15.57 -3.42 6.72
C PRO A 270 -16.14 -3.68 5.31
N LEU A 271 -15.89 -2.76 4.38
CA LEU A 271 -16.34 -2.90 2.99
C LEU A 271 -15.69 -4.12 2.30
N ALA A 272 -14.39 -4.29 2.44
CA ALA A 272 -13.67 -5.44 1.90
C ALA A 272 -14.14 -6.76 2.52
N VAL A 273 -14.27 -6.79 3.85
CA VAL A 273 -14.77 -7.98 4.57
C VAL A 273 -16.21 -8.31 4.17
N ARG A 274 -17.08 -7.29 4.03
CA ARG A 274 -18.45 -7.49 3.54
C ARG A 274 -18.46 -8.07 2.13
N ARG A 275 -17.71 -7.48 1.21
CA ARG A 275 -17.57 -7.99 -0.18
C ARG A 275 -17.03 -9.41 -0.21
N TYR A 276 -16.03 -9.71 0.59
CA TYR A 276 -15.48 -11.07 0.71
C TYR A 276 -16.54 -12.07 1.17
N ARG A 277 -17.50 -11.68 2.02
CA ARG A 277 -18.58 -12.52 2.50
C ARG A 277 -19.70 -12.73 1.48
N THR A 278 -20.00 -11.70 0.68
CA THR A 278 -21.16 -11.70 -0.24
C THR A 278 -20.83 -12.27 -1.62
N ARG A 279 -19.57 -12.44 -1.97
CA ARG A 279 -19.14 -12.90 -3.30
C ARG A 279 -19.09 -14.43 -3.42
N THR A 280 -19.85 -15.08 -2.64
CA THR A 280 -20.20 -16.50 -2.67
C THR A 280 -21.70 -16.60 -2.76
#